data_cc4007a08661ccdda413520ab6ebaadc
#
_entry.id   cc4007a08661ccdda413520ab6ebaadc
#
_cell.length_a   1.000
_cell.length_b   1.000
_cell.length_c   1.000
_cell.angle_alpha   90.00
_cell.angle_beta   90.00
_cell.angle_gamma   90.00
#
_symmetry.space_group_name_H-M   'P 1'
#
loop_
_entity.id
_entity.type
_entity.pdbx_description
1 polymer ?
#
loop_
_entity_poly.entity_id
_entity_poly.type
_entity_poly.pdbx_seq_one_letter_code
_entity_poly.pdbx_strand_id
1 'polypeptide(L)'
;MPALDLIRPSVTAMRVIASVNADFARELKLPPHIRSLGLISADSDDVTYIAADEATKQAMVEVVYGRSLYAGAAHGPSPTAGEVLIMLGGPNPAEVRAGLDAMIAHIENGAAFQWANDAQDTAFLAHVVSRTGSYLSSTAGITLGDPMAYLVAPPLEATYVPPPSETNYSAAFLTGSQAACKAACNAFTDAVLEIARNPIQRA
;
A
#
# COMPACT_ATOMS: atom_id res chain seq x y z
N MET A 1 -24.51 -1.52 -10.37
CA MET A 1 -23.74 -0.29 -10.16
C MET A 1 -22.29 -0.68 -10.01
N PRO A 2 -21.46 -0.54 -11.01
CA PRO A 2 -20.07 -0.93 -10.91
C PRO A 2 -19.18 0.12 -10.21
N ALA A 3 -19.61 1.36 -10.06
CA ALA A 3 -18.91 2.34 -9.23
C ALA A 3 -18.89 1.85 -7.77
N LEU A 4 -17.71 1.93 -7.15
CA LEU A 4 -17.36 1.42 -5.82
C LEU A 4 -17.17 -0.11 -5.75
N ASP A 5 -17.21 -0.85 -6.87
CA ASP A 5 -16.77 -2.23 -6.86
C ASP A 5 -15.29 -2.30 -6.46
N LEU A 6 -14.98 -3.26 -5.58
CA LEU A 6 -13.62 -3.42 -5.05
C LEU A 6 -12.70 -4.08 -6.07
N ILE A 7 -11.50 -3.54 -6.16
CA ILE A 7 -10.39 -4.12 -6.91
C ILE A 7 -9.42 -4.71 -5.89
N ARG A 8 -9.49 -6.03 -5.72
CA ARG A 8 -8.62 -6.75 -4.78
C ARG A 8 -7.30 -7.06 -5.44
N PRO A 9 -6.16 -6.71 -4.82
CA PRO A 9 -4.87 -7.13 -5.33
C PRO A 9 -4.61 -8.61 -5.06
N SER A 10 -3.63 -9.14 -5.77
CA SER A 10 -3.18 -10.53 -5.66
C SER A 10 -1.74 -10.59 -5.17
N VAL A 11 -1.47 -11.52 -4.28
CA VAL A 11 -0.09 -11.88 -3.91
C VAL A 11 0.53 -12.64 -5.08
N THR A 12 1.62 -12.13 -5.64
CA THR A 12 2.30 -12.71 -6.81
C THR A 12 3.41 -13.68 -6.41
N ALA A 13 4.08 -13.44 -5.30
CA ALA A 13 5.10 -14.35 -4.76
C ALA A 13 5.28 -14.17 -3.25
N MET A 14 5.72 -15.23 -2.58
CA MET A 14 6.08 -15.20 -1.17
C MET A 14 7.23 -16.19 -0.90
N ARG A 15 8.19 -15.77 -0.04
CA ARG A 15 9.32 -16.59 0.37
C ARG A 15 9.74 -16.30 1.80
N VAL A 16 10.18 -17.36 2.52
CA VAL A 16 10.82 -17.23 3.83
C VAL A 16 12.27 -17.65 3.72
N ILE A 17 13.16 -16.83 4.25
CA ILE A 17 14.58 -17.11 4.47
C ILE A 17 14.76 -17.33 5.96
N ALA A 18 14.81 -18.59 6.40
CA ALA A 18 14.83 -18.96 7.81
C ALA A 18 16.09 -18.49 8.55
N SER A 19 17.22 -18.43 7.86
CA SER A 19 18.49 -17.93 8.41
C SER A 19 19.16 -17.06 7.36
N VAL A 20 19.30 -15.78 7.65
CA VAL A 20 19.92 -14.82 6.73
C VAL A 20 21.42 -15.04 6.73
N ASN A 21 22.00 -15.16 5.53
CA ASN A 21 23.46 -15.19 5.37
C ASN A 21 24.08 -13.86 5.80
N ALA A 22 25.27 -13.91 6.43
CA ALA A 22 25.93 -12.75 6.98
C ALA A 22 26.28 -11.67 5.92
N ASP A 23 26.62 -12.09 4.70
CA ASP A 23 26.93 -11.15 3.62
C ASP A 23 25.67 -10.43 3.13
N PHE A 24 24.56 -11.16 3.02
CA PHE A 24 23.28 -10.59 2.65
C PHE A 24 22.73 -9.67 3.75
N ALA A 25 22.89 -10.04 5.03
CA ALA A 25 22.53 -9.18 6.15
C ALA A 25 23.33 -7.86 6.14
N ARG A 26 24.62 -7.93 5.82
CA ARG A 26 25.49 -6.75 5.70
C ARG A 26 25.07 -5.86 4.53
N GLU A 27 24.77 -6.43 3.37
CA GLU A 27 24.32 -5.68 2.19
C GLU A 27 23.01 -4.93 2.46
N LEU A 28 22.04 -5.59 3.08
CA LEU A 28 20.77 -4.98 3.48
C LEU A 28 20.90 -4.11 4.74
N LYS A 29 22.07 -4.03 5.37
CA LYS A 29 22.30 -3.28 6.63
C LYS A 29 21.33 -3.69 7.74
N LEU A 30 21.03 -4.98 7.83
CA LEU A 30 20.08 -5.47 8.82
C LEU A 30 20.58 -5.27 10.25
N PRO A 31 19.70 -4.84 11.17
CA PRO A 31 20.01 -4.84 12.60
C PRO A 31 20.36 -6.25 13.11
N PRO A 32 21.20 -6.40 14.13
CA PRO A 32 21.65 -7.73 14.61
C PRO A 32 20.54 -8.64 15.12
N HIS A 33 19.40 -8.10 15.52
CA HIS A 33 18.25 -8.87 15.99
C HIS A 33 17.43 -9.48 14.83
N ILE A 34 17.61 -9.01 13.59
CA ILE A 34 17.00 -9.61 12.41
C ILE A 34 17.81 -10.82 11.96
N ARG A 35 17.22 -11.99 12.07
CA ARG A 35 17.87 -13.28 11.75
C ARG A 35 17.17 -14.03 10.64
N SER A 36 15.92 -13.69 10.36
CA SER A 36 15.09 -14.29 9.32
C SER A 36 14.45 -13.21 8.47
N LEU A 37 14.18 -13.50 7.20
CA LEU A 37 13.48 -12.59 6.29
C LEU A 37 12.25 -13.28 5.69
N GLY A 38 11.22 -12.48 5.47
CA GLY A 38 10.06 -12.81 4.67
C GLY A 38 9.98 -11.88 3.48
N LEU A 39 9.86 -12.44 2.28
CA LEU A 39 9.69 -11.68 1.07
C LEU A 39 8.27 -11.91 0.57
N ILE A 40 7.61 -10.83 0.17
CA ILE A 40 6.30 -10.88 -0.46
C ILE A 40 6.24 -9.86 -1.58
N SER A 41 5.65 -10.25 -2.70
CA SER A 41 5.28 -9.33 -3.76
C SER A 41 3.79 -9.44 -4.07
N ALA A 42 3.20 -8.32 -4.48
CA ALA A 42 1.81 -8.19 -4.86
C ALA A 42 1.67 -7.17 -6.00
N ASP A 43 0.52 -7.15 -6.63
CA ASP A 43 0.23 -6.31 -7.80
C ASP A 43 -0.36 -4.93 -7.45
N SER A 44 -0.33 -4.54 -6.18
CA SER A 44 -0.69 -3.20 -5.69
C SER A 44 0.24 -2.78 -4.57
N ASP A 45 1.02 -1.74 -4.78
CA ASP A 45 1.97 -1.23 -3.80
C ASP A 45 1.28 -0.58 -2.59
N ASP A 46 0.33 0.31 -2.78
CA ASP A 46 -0.35 1.02 -1.68
C ASP A 46 -1.07 0.07 -0.71
N VAL A 47 -1.82 -0.91 -1.24
CA VAL A 47 -2.47 -1.93 -0.40
C VAL A 47 -1.43 -2.78 0.32
N THR A 48 -0.32 -3.10 -0.34
CA THR A 48 0.76 -3.89 0.27
C THR A 48 1.51 -3.11 1.35
N TYR A 49 1.67 -1.78 1.21
CA TYR A 49 2.23 -0.94 2.27
C TYR A 49 1.33 -0.91 3.51
N ILE A 50 0.01 -0.82 3.33
CA ILE A 50 -0.95 -0.92 4.44
C ILE A 50 -0.87 -2.31 5.08
N ALA A 51 -0.78 -3.37 4.28
CA ALA A 51 -0.63 -4.75 4.77
C ALA A 51 0.68 -4.96 5.53
N ALA A 52 1.79 -4.36 5.07
CA ALA A 52 3.08 -4.39 5.77
C ALA A 52 2.99 -3.72 7.14
N ASP A 53 2.24 -2.63 7.25
CA ASP A 53 1.96 -1.99 8.53
C ASP A 53 1.15 -2.90 9.47
N GLU A 54 0.15 -3.63 8.95
CA GLU A 54 -0.59 -4.63 9.73
C GLU A 54 0.32 -5.74 10.26
N ALA A 55 1.28 -6.21 9.47
CA ALA A 55 2.26 -7.20 9.92
C ALA A 55 3.04 -6.72 11.14
N THR A 56 3.46 -5.44 11.17
CA THR A 56 4.21 -4.86 12.30
C THR A 56 3.38 -4.71 13.58
N LYS A 57 2.06 -4.85 13.49
CA LYS A 57 1.14 -4.84 14.65
C LYS A 57 0.86 -6.25 15.19
N GLN A 58 1.01 -7.27 14.36
CA GLN A 58 0.59 -8.64 14.68
C GLN A 58 1.75 -9.60 14.98
N ALA A 59 2.97 -9.26 14.54
CA ALA A 59 4.16 -10.08 14.72
C ALA A 59 5.38 -9.21 15.10
N MET A 60 6.40 -9.82 15.67
CA MET A 60 7.68 -9.16 15.95
C MET A 60 8.51 -9.04 14.68
N VAL A 61 8.06 -8.21 13.75
CA VAL A 61 8.70 -7.97 12.47
C VAL A 61 8.85 -6.48 12.19
N GLU A 62 9.85 -6.16 11.38
CA GLU A 62 10.10 -4.82 10.85
C GLU A 62 10.12 -4.89 9.32
N VAL A 63 9.67 -3.84 8.65
CA VAL A 63 9.87 -3.70 7.21
C VAL A 63 11.30 -3.25 6.97
N VAL A 64 12.15 -4.15 6.48
CA VAL A 64 13.57 -3.88 6.22
C VAL A 64 13.85 -3.47 4.78
N TYR A 65 12.91 -3.70 3.89
CA TYR A 65 12.96 -3.26 2.50
C TYR A 65 11.54 -3.12 1.96
N GLY A 66 11.29 -2.04 1.24
CA GLY A 66 10.03 -1.82 0.51
C GLY A 66 10.31 -1.02 -0.75
N ARG A 67 9.94 -1.56 -1.90
CA ARG A 67 10.13 -0.89 -3.17
C ARG A 67 9.06 -1.29 -4.17
N SER A 68 8.37 -0.29 -4.71
CA SER A 68 7.57 -0.46 -5.91
C SER A 68 8.50 -0.76 -7.10
N LEU A 69 8.18 -1.80 -7.84
CA LEU A 69 8.89 -2.22 -9.05
C LEU A 69 8.18 -1.68 -10.30
N TYR A 70 7.32 -0.71 -10.09
CA TYR A 70 6.52 -0.10 -11.10
C TYR A 70 7.40 0.63 -12.14
N ALA A 71 7.24 0.25 -13.39
CA ALA A 71 8.03 0.78 -14.51
C ALA A 71 7.27 1.87 -15.28
N GLY A 72 6.44 2.62 -14.59
CA GLY A 72 5.59 3.66 -15.18
C GLY A 72 4.20 3.17 -15.59
N ALA A 73 3.26 4.09 -15.69
CA ALA A 73 1.84 3.84 -15.95
C ALA A 73 1.56 2.98 -17.18
N ALA A 74 2.33 3.16 -18.23
CA ALA A 74 2.17 2.43 -19.49
C ALA A 74 2.55 0.95 -19.40
N HIS A 75 3.21 0.55 -18.33
CA HIS A 75 3.75 -0.80 -18.15
C HIS A 75 3.29 -1.46 -16.85
N GLY A 76 2.48 -0.78 -16.06
CA GLY A 76 1.90 -1.35 -14.85
C GLY A 76 0.96 -2.52 -15.19
N PRO A 77 1.13 -3.69 -14.55
CA PRO A 77 0.29 -4.85 -14.84
C PRO A 77 -1.13 -4.73 -14.27
N SER A 78 -1.36 -3.72 -13.44
CA SER A 78 -2.58 -3.56 -12.67
C SER A 78 -3.12 -2.12 -12.78
N PRO A 79 -4.45 -1.93 -12.78
CA PRO A 79 -5.06 -0.61 -12.67
C PRO A 79 -4.84 0.05 -11.29
N THR A 80 -4.19 -0.64 -10.36
CA THR A 80 -4.06 -0.26 -8.95
C THR A 80 -2.62 0.05 -8.55
N ALA A 81 -1.87 0.76 -9.35
CA ALA A 81 -0.51 1.22 -9.21
C ALA A 81 0.55 0.22 -9.72
N GLY A 82 0.87 -0.88 -9.14
CA GLY A 82 1.89 -1.75 -9.70
C GLY A 82 2.49 -2.76 -8.72
N GLU A 83 3.42 -3.55 -9.21
CA GLU A 83 4.09 -4.55 -8.40
C GLU A 83 5.00 -3.91 -7.35
N VAL A 84 5.04 -4.53 -6.18
CA VAL A 84 5.87 -4.14 -5.06
C VAL A 84 6.58 -5.35 -4.48
N LEU A 85 7.79 -5.15 -4.00
CA LEU A 85 8.50 -6.11 -3.17
C LEU A 85 8.66 -5.53 -1.75
N ILE A 86 8.15 -6.28 -0.77
CA ILE A 86 8.36 -6.02 0.66
C ILE A 86 9.20 -7.13 1.26
N MET A 87 10.15 -6.75 2.11
CA MET A 87 10.87 -7.68 2.97
C MET A 87 10.59 -7.35 4.43
N LEU A 88 10.06 -8.33 5.15
CA LEU A 88 9.92 -8.31 6.60
C LEU A 88 11.16 -8.95 7.22
N GLY A 89 11.74 -8.30 8.20
CA GLY A 89 12.80 -8.84 9.04
C GLY A 89 12.26 -9.23 10.41
N GLY A 90 12.70 -10.37 10.93
CA GLY A 90 12.28 -10.81 12.26
C GLY A 90 13.34 -11.65 12.97
N PRO A 91 13.17 -11.91 14.30
CA PRO A 91 14.14 -12.63 15.10
C PRO A 91 14.21 -14.13 14.77
N ASN A 92 13.16 -14.67 14.18
CA ASN A 92 13.05 -16.09 13.83
C ASN A 92 12.03 -16.30 12.70
N PRO A 93 12.03 -17.50 12.07
CA PRO A 93 11.13 -17.81 10.95
C PRO A 93 9.64 -17.81 11.32
N ALA A 94 9.29 -18.08 12.58
CA ALA A 94 7.89 -18.13 13.02
C ALA A 94 7.27 -16.73 13.04
N GLU A 95 7.99 -15.73 13.58
CA GLU A 95 7.55 -14.34 13.55
C GLU A 95 7.42 -13.80 12.13
N VAL A 96 8.40 -14.11 11.29
CA VAL A 96 8.37 -13.73 9.87
C VAL A 96 7.17 -14.35 9.16
N ARG A 97 6.89 -15.64 9.43
CA ARG A 97 5.71 -16.32 8.86
C ARG A 97 4.42 -15.65 9.33
N ALA A 98 4.29 -15.39 10.63
CA ALA A 98 3.11 -14.71 11.17
C ALA A 98 2.90 -13.33 10.54
N GLY A 99 3.98 -12.56 10.34
CA GLY A 99 3.92 -11.28 9.65
C GLY A 99 3.47 -11.42 8.19
N LEU A 100 4.00 -12.40 7.45
CA LEU A 100 3.58 -12.66 6.07
C LEU A 100 2.11 -13.11 5.99
N ASP A 101 1.66 -13.96 6.89
CA ASP A 101 0.27 -14.43 6.93
C ASP A 101 -0.68 -13.25 7.23
N ALA A 102 -0.28 -12.32 8.11
CA ALA A 102 -1.03 -11.09 8.37
C ALA A 102 -1.10 -10.19 7.11
N MET A 103 0.02 -10.06 6.38
CA MET A 103 0.03 -9.32 5.11
C MET A 103 -0.92 -9.93 4.09
N ILE A 104 -0.85 -11.25 3.88
CA ILE A 104 -1.71 -11.96 2.92
C ILE A 104 -3.18 -11.75 3.28
N ALA A 105 -3.54 -11.99 4.54
CA ALA A 105 -4.92 -11.79 5.00
C ALA A 105 -5.42 -10.36 4.75
N HIS A 106 -4.56 -9.35 4.93
CA HIS A 106 -4.93 -7.96 4.71
C HIS A 106 -5.00 -7.59 3.23
N ILE A 107 -4.09 -8.09 2.38
CA ILE A 107 -4.13 -7.91 0.93
C ILE A 107 -5.43 -8.49 0.37
N GLU A 108 -5.81 -9.67 0.80
CA GLU A 108 -6.99 -10.37 0.30
C GLU A 108 -8.32 -9.79 0.83
N ASN A 109 -8.35 -9.30 2.08
CA ASN A 109 -9.61 -8.96 2.76
C ASN A 109 -9.66 -7.55 3.37
N GLY A 110 -8.54 -6.83 3.44
CA GLY A 110 -8.41 -5.50 4.04
C GLY A 110 -8.69 -4.36 3.06
N ALA A 111 -7.72 -3.45 2.96
CA ALA A 111 -7.79 -2.34 2.03
C ALA A 111 -7.93 -2.81 0.57
N ALA A 112 -8.63 -2.03 -0.24
CA ALA A 112 -8.76 -2.30 -1.68
C ALA A 112 -9.00 -0.99 -2.42
N PHE A 113 -8.53 -0.93 -3.65
CA PHE A 113 -8.96 0.10 -4.58
C PHE A 113 -10.43 -0.08 -4.95
N GLN A 114 -11.05 0.98 -5.45
CA GLN A 114 -12.45 1.00 -5.88
C GLN A 114 -12.55 1.67 -7.24
N TRP A 115 -13.46 1.20 -8.08
CA TRP A 115 -13.79 1.90 -9.31
C TRP A 115 -14.60 3.16 -9.02
N ALA A 116 -14.18 4.28 -9.59
CA ALA A 116 -14.88 5.56 -9.47
C ALA A 116 -16.03 5.71 -10.47
N ASN A 117 -16.04 4.94 -11.54
CA ASN A 117 -17.03 5.02 -12.60
C ASN A 117 -17.38 3.66 -13.21
N ASP A 118 -18.47 3.65 -13.98
CA ASP A 118 -19.00 2.46 -14.64
C ASP A 118 -18.12 1.98 -15.81
N ALA A 119 -17.28 2.85 -16.36
CA ALA A 119 -16.34 2.52 -17.42
C ALA A 119 -15.14 1.71 -16.91
N GLN A 120 -14.92 1.69 -15.59
CA GLN A 120 -13.81 1.00 -14.94
C GLN A 120 -12.43 1.47 -15.45
N ASP A 121 -12.28 2.77 -15.70
CA ASP A 121 -11.04 3.39 -16.17
C ASP A 121 -10.36 4.27 -15.10
N THR A 122 -11.05 4.56 -14.02
CA THR A 122 -10.57 5.37 -12.91
C THR A 122 -10.70 4.63 -11.59
N ALA A 123 -9.57 4.28 -10.97
CA ALA A 123 -9.53 3.61 -9.68
C ALA A 123 -8.97 4.55 -8.60
N PHE A 124 -9.41 4.41 -7.36
CA PHE A 124 -8.92 5.17 -6.22
C PHE A 124 -8.91 4.33 -4.94
N LEU A 125 -8.15 4.75 -3.95
CA LEU A 125 -8.12 4.15 -2.62
C LEU A 125 -8.42 5.22 -1.57
N ALA A 126 -9.38 4.92 -0.68
CA ALA A 126 -9.64 5.70 0.51
C ALA A 126 -9.79 4.74 1.70
N HIS A 127 -8.75 4.63 2.51
CA HIS A 127 -8.70 3.66 3.60
C HIS A 127 -8.38 4.33 4.94
N VAL A 128 -9.11 3.94 5.99
CA VAL A 128 -8.81 4.38 7.36
C VAL A 128 -7.96 3.31 8.04
N VAL A 129 -6.69 3.64 8.26
CA VAL A 129 -5.83 2.89 9.17
C VAL A 129 -6.18 3.36 10.58
N SER A 130 -6.95 2.57 11.31
CA SER A 130 -7.49 2.96 12.63
C SER A 130 -6.40 3.13 13.69
N ARG A 131 -5.29 2.44 13.51
CA ARG A 131 -4.10 2.49 14.34
C ARG A 131 -2.89 2.13 13.48
N THR A 132 -1.97 3.07 13.31
CA THR A 132 -0.75 2.81 12.56
C THR A 132 0.21 1.91 13.33
N GLY A 133 0.84 0.98 12.61
CA GLY A 133 1.99 0.22 13.08
C GLY A 133 3.30 1.00 12.89
N SER A 134 4.43 0.34 13.10
CA SER A 134 5.73 0.99 13.03
C SER A 134 6.13 1.41 11.60
N TYR A 135 5.61 0.73 10.60
CA TYR A 135 5.96 1.03 9.21
C TYR A 135 5.33 2.33 8.71
N LEU A 136 4.00 2.45 8.75
CA LEU A 136 3.32 3.66 8.27
C LEU A 136 3.57 4.86 9.20
N SER A 137 3.66 4.66 10.51
CA SER A 137 3.98 5.76 11.41
C SER A 137 5.36 6.35 11.10
N SER A 138 6.36 5.51 10.85
CA SER A 138 7.70 5.97 10.47
C SER A 138 7.70 6.63 9.08
N THR A 139 7.01 6.04 8.11
CA THR A 139 6.94 6.56 6.73
C THR A 139 6.24 7.92 6.67
N ALA A 140 5.16 8.09 7.42
CA ALA A 140 4.40 9.35 7.45
C ALA A 140 4.92 10.37 8.48
N GLY A 141 5.89 9.99 9.33
CA GLY A 141 6.44 10.87 10.38
C GLY A 141 5.42 11.21 11.47
N ILE A 142 4.55 10.25 11.83
CA ILE A 142 3.51 10.42 12.85
C ILE A 142 3.74 9.51 14.04
N THR A 143 3.01 9.76 15.12
CA THR A 143 3.09 8.97 16.34
C THR A 143 2.58 7.54 16.10
N LEU A 144 3.33 6.55 16.56
CA LEU A 144 2.92 5.15 16.52
C LEU A 144 1.56 4.96 17.18
N GLY A 145 0.65 4.34 16.47
CA GLY A 145 -0.71 4.07 16.94
C GLY A 145 -1.73 5.15 16.62
N ASP A 146 -1.32 6.29 16.07
CA ASP A 146 -2.29 7.31 15.64
C ASP A 146 -3.10 6.82 14.42
N PRO A 147 -4.38 7.20 14.32
CA PRO A 147 -5.18 6.96 13.13
C PRO A 147 -4.66 7.73 11.92
N MET A 148 -4.80 7.13 10.74
CA MET A 148 -4.43 7.73 9.46
C MET A 148 -5.51 7.49 8.41
N ALA A 149 -5.84 8.51 7.61
CA ALA A 149 -6.51 8.34 6.33
C ALA A 149 -5.43 8.20 5.25
N TYR A 150 -5.47 7.09 4.52
CA TYR A 150 -4.61 6.78 3.39
C TYR A 150 -5.42 6.98 2.12
N LEU A 151 -5.05 7.96 1.29
CA LEU A 151 -5.82 8.44 0.15
C LEU A 151 -4.95 8.35 -1.10
N VAL A 152 -5.43 7.69 -2.15
CA VAL A 152 -4.72 7.53 -3.43
C VAL A 152 -5.68 7.70 -4.59
N ALA A 153 -5.33 8.54 -5.55
CA ALA A 153 -6.05 8.66 -6.81
C ALA A 153 -5.10 9.04 -7.95
N PRO A 154 -5.45 8.72 -9.20
CA PRO A 154 -4.77 9.30 -10.35
C PRO A 154 -5.04 10.82 -10.40
N PRO A 155 -4.21 11.60 -11.08
CA PRO A 155 -4.50 13.00 -11.32
C PRO A 155 -5.76 13.11 -12.19
N LEU A 156 -6.87 13.53 -11.56
CA LEU A 156 -8.19 13.60 -12.19
C LEU A 156 -8.35 14.83 -13.10
N GLU A 157 -7.42 15.79 -13.00
CA GLU A 157 -7.30 16.97 -13.86
C GLU A 157 -5.91 16.99 -14.53
N ALA A 158 -5.64 16.06 -15.42
CA ALA A 158 -4.33 16.00 -16.05
C ALA A 158 -4.17 17.01 -17.17
N THR A 159 -3.51 18.14 -16.89
CA THR A 159 -2.78 18.92 -17.90
C THR A 159 -1.40 18.33 -18.19
N TYR A 160 -0.95 17.40 -17.36
CA TYR A 160 0.36 16.81 -17.40
C TYR A 160 0.21 15.29 -17.57
N VAL A 161 0.80 14.78 -18.62
CA VAL A 161 0.99 13.34 -18.79
C VAL A 161 2.38 13.03 -18.28
N PRO A 162 2.53 12.31 -17.16
CA PRO A 162 3.83 11.99 -16.63
C PRO A 162 4.63 11.15 -17.62
N PRO A 163 5.97 11.25 -17.60
CA PRO A 163 6.82 10.35 -18.38
C PRO A 163 6.53 8.89 -18.03
N PRO A 164 6.82 7.93 -18.92
CA PRO A 164 6.57 6.51 -18.69
C PRO A 164 7.29 5.92 -17.45
N SER A 165 8.26 6.66 -16.89
CA SER A 165 9.00 6.27 -15.68
C SER A 165 8.35 6.77 -14.38
N GLU A 166 7.29 7.57 -14.44
CA GLU A 166 6.63 8.13 -13.28
C GLU A 166 5.27 7.47 -13.03
N THR A 167 4.86 7.41 -11.76
CA THR A 167 3.54 6.91 -11.38
C THR A 167 2.44 7.88 -11.77
N ASN A 168 1.28 7.35 -12.15
CA ASN A 168 0.06 8.13 -12.39
C ASN A 168 -0.72 8.43 -11.12
N TYR A 169 -0.34 7.83 -9.99
CA TYR A 169 -1.07 7.95 -8.75
C TYR A 169 -0.36 8.90 -7.80
N SER A 170 -1.17 9.66 -7.06
CA SER A 170 -0.69 10.49 -5.95
C SER A 170 -1.31 10.00 -4.65
N ALA A 171 -0.50 9.92 -3.60
CA ALA A 171 -0.94 9.53 -2.27
C ALA A 171 -0.92 10.73 -1.32
N ALA A 172 -1.88 10.75 -0.39
CA ALA A 172 -1.92 11.70 0.72
C ALA A 172 -2.20 10.96 2.03
N PHE A 173 -1.49 11.36 3.08
CA PHE A 173 -1.67 10.84 4.43
C PHE A 173 -2.19 11.96 5.32
N LEU A 174 -3.35 11.75 5.93
CA LEU A 174 -3.95 12.69 6.86
C LEU A 174 -4.08 12.03 8.22
N THR A 175 -3.70 12.72 9.28
CA THR A 175 -3.76 12.23 10.65
C THR A 175 -4.73 13.04 11.48
N GLY A 176 -5.30 12.41 12.51
CA GLY A 176 -6.26 13.04 13.40
C GLY A 176 -7.00 12.01 14.21
N SER A 177 -8.15 12.37 14.78
CA SER A 177 -9.00 11.36 15.40
C SER A 177 -9.52 10.37 14.35
N GLN A 178 -9.91 9.18 14.80
CA GLN A 178 -10.48 8.18 13.86
C GLN A 178 -11.72 8.71 13.13
N ALA A 179 -12.54 9.52 13.80
CA ALA A 179 -13.70 10.15 13.18
C ALA A 179 -13.28 11.16 12.10
N ALA A 180 -12.21 11.94 12.33
CA ALA A 180 -11.66 12.87 11.35
C ALA A 180 -11.07 12.14 10.14
N CYS A 181 -10.31 11.06 10.34
CA CYS A 181 -9.79 10.21 9.27
C CYS A 181 -10.92 9.62 8.41
N LYS A 182 -11.98 9.13 9.06
CA LYS A 182 -13.16 8.62 8.35
C LYS A 182 -13.86 9.71 7.55
N ALA A 183 -14.03 10.89 8.12
CA ALA A 183 -14.62 12.03 7.42
C ALA A 183 -13.76 12.45 6.20
N ALA A 184 -12.44 12.44 6.34
CA ALA A 184 -11.52 12.71 5.23
C ALA A 184 -11.63 11.67 4.11
N CYS A 185 -11.68 10.38 4.42
CA CYS A 185 -11.88 9.32 3.42
C CYS A 185 -13.23 9.49 2.70
N ASN A 186 -14.31 9.80 3.42
CA ASN A 186 -15.62 10.02 2.81
C ASN A 186 -15.61 11.25 1.87
N ALA A 187 -15.08 12.38 2.33
CA ALA A 187 -14.99 13.59 1.53
C ALA A 187 -14.12 13.39 0.27
N PHE A 188 -13.02 12.65 0.40
CA PHE A 188 -12.17 12.29 -0.74
C PHE A 188 -12.92 11.39 -1.72
N THR A 189 -13.62 10.37 -1.25
CA THR A 189 -14.45 9.49 -2.08
C THR A 189 -15.50 10.28 -2.85
N ASP A 190 -16.23 11.16 -2.17
CA ASP A 190 -17.27 11.98 -2.79
C ASP A 190 -16.68 12.87 -3.90
N ALA A 191 -15.54 13.51 -3.65
CA ALA A 191 -14.85 14.36 -4.62
C ALA A 191 -14.38 13.56 -5.85
N VAL A 192 -13.78 12.38 -5.64
CA VAL A 192 -13.35 11.50 -6.74
C VAL A 192 -14.54 11.07 -7.60
N LEU A 193 -15.64 10.65 -6.96
CA LEU A 193 -16.84 10.23 -7.68
C LEU A 193 -17.51 11.39 -8.44
N GLU A 194 -17.51 12.60 -7.90
CA GLU A 194 -18.03 13.78 -8.57
C GLU A 194 -17.23 14.10 -9.84
N ILE A 195 -15.91 14.14 -9.73
CA ILE A 195 -15.02 14.41 -10.88
C ILE A 195 -15.11 13.29 -11.92
N ALA A 196 -15.15 12.03 -11.51
CA ALA A 196 -15.25 10.90 -12.43
C ALA A 196 -16.59 10.86 -13.20
N ARG A 197 -17.68 11.39 -12.61
CA ARG A 197 -18.98 11.54 -13.28
C ARG A 197 -19.04 12.73 -14.23
N ASN A 198 -18.29 13.77 -13.92
CA ASN A 198 -18.27 15.03 -14.67
C ASN A 198 -16.85 15.39 -15.07
N PRO A 199 -16.19 14.57 -15.91
CA PRO A 199 -14.82 14.85 -16.34
C PRO A 199 -14.80 16.19 -17.09
N ILE A 200 -13.83 17.04 -16.75
CA ILE A 200 -13.64 18.33 -17.42
C ILE A 200 -13.27 18.06 -18.87
N GLN A 201 -14.20 18.27 -19.76
CA GLN A 201 -13.91 18.22 -21.19
C GLN A 201 -13.10 19.48 -21.56
N ARG A 202 -11.84 19.27 -21.91
CA ARG A 202 -11.05 20.35 -22.51
C ARG A 202 -11.36 20.40 -23.99
N ALA A 203 -11.84 21.57 -24.39
CA ALA A 203 -12.01 21.93 -25.80
C ALA A 203 -10.64 22.04 -26.51
#